data_b4f670e27e4eb196175a5f8037f953a4
#
_entry.id   b4f670e27e4eb196175a5f8037f953a4
#
_cell.length_a   1.000
_cell.length_b   1.000
_cell.length_c   1.000
_cell.angle_alpha   90.00
_cell.angle_beta   90.00
_cell.angle_gamma   90.00
#
_symmetry.space_group_name_H-M   'P 1'
#
loop_
_entity.id
_entity.type
_entity.pdbx_description
1 polymer ?
#
loop_
_entity_poly.entity_id
_entity_poly.type
_entity_poly.pdbx_seq_one_letter_code
_entity_poly.pdbx_strand_id
1 'polypeptide(L)'
;MPTGPLCALLLAWWDEHGRHDIPWKQARASGQPDPYGIWIAEVMLQQTQLQVVLPYWQRWMEAFPTVDALAAADEQQVLLLWQGLGYYSRARRLHQAAQQLQGQPWPQDLEAWLALPGIGRSTAGSILSSAFDRPFAILDGNVKRVLARLTAFEQPPARHSAHFWDLSEQLLDRQRPRDFNQARMDLGATLSTPRQPDCPRCPWQSHCAAYAAGSPEQFPVKESPKPLPLQVIGVGVVLNEAGEVLIDQRLNEGLLGGLWEFPGGKQEPGEDIEATVVRELHEELAIEVEVTEPLISLDHAYSHKRLRFVVHLCGWVSGEPKPLASQQVRWVMPGDL
;
A
#
# COMPACT_ATOMS: atom_id res chain seq x y z
N MET A 1 24.02 14.47 -17.97
CA MET A 1 24.85 13.50 -17.21
C MET A 1 25.38 12.41 -18.15
N PRO A 2 26.60 11.90 -17.96
CA PRO A 2 27.07 10.72 -18.69
C PRO A 2 26.32 9.50 -18.16
N THR A 3 25.34 9.01 -18.91
CA THR A 3 24.46 7.91 -18.49
C THR A 3 25.16 6.54 -18.51
N GLY A 4 26.00 6.28 -19.49
CA GLY A 4 26.71 5.00 -19.64
C GLY A 4 27.56 4.60 -18.43
N PRO A 5 28.42 5.45 -17.89
CA PRO A 5 29.20 5.14 -16.70
C PRO A 5 28.34 4.86 -15.47
N LEU A 6 27.24 5.60 -15.31
CA LEU A 6 26.30 5.37 -14.16
C LEU A 6 25.60 4.03 -14.25
N CYS A 7 25.17 3.63 -15.46
CA CYS A 7 24.58 2.31 -15.68
C CYS A 7 25.58 1.18 -15.36
N ALA A 8 26.79 1.27 -15.89
CA ALA A 8 27.83 0.26 -15.67
C ALA A 8 28.20 0.09 -14.19
N LEU A 9 28.41 1.20 -13.47
CA LEU A 9 28.73 1.18 -12.03
C LEU A 9 27.62 0.55 -11.22
N LEU A 10 26.36 0.89 -11.49
CA LEU A 10 25.22 0.37 -10.75
C LEU A 10 25.02 -1.12 -11.01
N LEU A 11 25.10 -1.56 -12.24
CA LEU A 11 24.93 -2.96 -12.62
C LEU A 11 26.06 -3.83 -12.07
N ALA A 12 27.33 -3.37 -12.12
CA ALA A 12 28.45 -4.10 -11.52
C ALA A 12 28.25 -4.27 -9.99
N TRP A 13 27.83 -3.22 -9.31
CA TRP A 13 27.49 -3.32 -7.87
C TRP A 13 26.35 -4.29 -7.62
N TRP A 14 25.30 -4.24 -8.43
CA TRP A 14 24.12 -5.06 -8.25
C TRP A 14 24.38 -6.54 -8.52
N ASP A 15 25.21 -6.86 -9.50
CA ASP A 15 25.60 -8.24 -9.81
C ASP A 15 26.27 -8.93 -8.61
N GLU A 16 26.99 -8.17 -7.75
CA GLU A 16 27.65 -8.70 -6.55
C GLU A 16 26.84 -8.56 -5.26
N HIS A 17 26.04 -7.49 -5.13
CA HIS A 17 25.44 -7.08 -3.87
C HIS A 17 23.92 -6.94 -3.92
N GLY A 18 23.29 -7.20 -5.06
CA GLY A 18 21.85 -7.14 -5.23
C GLY A 18 21.12 -8.20 -4.39
N ARG A 19 19.86 -7.93 -4.05
CA ARG A 19 19.02 -8.89 -3.33
C ARG A 19 18.43 -9.90 -4.32
N HIS A 20 19.23 -10.86 -4.76
CA HIS A 20 18.85 -11.85 -5.76
C HIS A 20 17.98 -12.99 -5.22
N ASP A 21 17.99 -13.22 -3.93
CA ASP A 21 17.29 -14.31 -3.21
C ASP A 21 15.80 -14.05 -2.95
N ILE A 22 15.29 -12.88 -3.35
CA ILE A 22 13.87 -12.54 -3.18
C ILE A 22 13.01 -13.47 -4.07
N PRO A 23 11.97 -14.16 -3.53
CA PRO A 23 11.27 -15.24 -4.22
C PRO A 23 10.74 -14.90 -5.63
N TRP A 24 10.14 -13.73 -5.80
CA TRP A 24 9.59 -13.31 -7.12
C TRP A 24 10.64 -12.81 -8.11
N LYS A 25 11.90 -12.66 -7.68
CA LYS A 25 13.04 -12.41 -8.59
C LYS A 25 13.61 -13.72 -9.18
N GLN A 26 13.30 -14.86 -8.54
CA GLN A 26 13.76 -16.16 -9.00
C GLN A 26 12.99 -16.59 -10.26
N ALA A 27 13.70 -17.18 -11.20
CA ALA A 27 13.06 -17.79 -12.36
C ALA A 27 12.26 -19.04 -11.91
N ARG A 28 11.14 -19.29 -12.56
CA ARG A 28 10.43 -20.58 -12.44
C ARG A 28 11.28 -21.74 -12.99
N ALA A 29 10.84 -22.96 -12.78
CA ALA A 29 11.46 -24.15 -13.36
C ALA A 29 11.60 -24.08 -14.90
N SER A 30 10.79 -23.25 -15.56
CA SER A 30 10.89 -22.93 -16.99
C SER A 30 12.09 -22.05 -17.37
N GLY A 31 12.84 -21.53 -16.42
CA GLY A 31 13.90 -20.53 -16.62
C GLY A 31 13.37 -19.11 -16.85
N GLN A 32 12.08 -18.88 -16.81
CA GLN A 32 11.45 -17.57 -17.01
C GLN A 32 10.91 -16.99 -15.71
N PRO A 33 10.94 -15.66 -15.52
CA PRO A 33 10.28 -15.01 -14.42
C PRO A 33 8.77 -15.29 -14.41
N ASP A 34 8.17 -15.26 -13.21
CA ASP A 34 6.73 -15.38 -13.07
C ASP A 34 6.03 -14.02 -13.12
N PRO A 35 5.32 -13.65 -14.20
CA PRO A 35 4.64 -12.36 -14.28
C PRO A 35 3.58 -12.19 -13.18
N TYR A 36 2.89 -13.27 -12.81
CA TYR A 36 1.88 -13.25 -11.75
C TYR A 36 2.52 -12.95 -10.40
N GLY A 37 3.51 -13.73 -9.99
CA GLY A 37 4.19 -13.52 -8.71
C GLY A 37 4.86 -12.16 -8.59
N ILE A 38 5.43 -11.64 -9.69
CA ILE A 38 5.99 -10.29 -9.76
C ILE A 38 4.89 -9.23 -9.57
N TRP A 39 3.78 -9.33 -10.29
CA TRP A 39 2.66 -8.39 -10.16
C TRP A 39 2.11 -8.35 -8.74
N ILE A 40 1.86 -9.52 -8.12
CA ILE A 40 1.41 -9.60 -6.72
C ILE A 40 2.39 -8.88 -5.79
N ALA A 41 3.69 -9.15 -5.93
CA ALA A 41 4.73 -8.51 -5.13
C ALA A 41 4.75 -6.98 -5.29
N GLU A 42 4.68 -6.49 -6.53
CA GLU A 42 4.68 -5.05 -6.82
C GLU A 42 3.49 -4.32 -6.17
N VAL A 43 2.30 -4.95 -6.18
CA VAL A 43 1.13 -4.36 -5.52
C VAL A 43 1.25 -4.43 -4.00
N MET A 44 1.74 -5.53 -3.43
CA MET A 44 1.95 -5.67 -1.99
C MET A 44 3.01 -4.69 -1.47
N LEU A 45 4.07 -4.44 -2.24
CA LEU A 45 5.17 -3.54 -1.87
C LEU A 45 4.79 -2.04 -1.93
N GLN A 46 3.63 -1.69 -2.49
CA GLN A 46 3.16 -0.30 -2.43
C GLN A 46 2.97 0.13 -0.97
N GLN A 47 3.83 1.03 -0.48
CA GLN A 47 3.84 1.56 0.90
C GLN A 47 4.01 0.49 2.00
N THR A 48 4.52 -0.70 1.66
CA THR A 48 4.77 -1.79 2.61
C THR A 48 6.23 -2.25 2.48
N GLN A 49 6.88 -2.55 3.61
CA GLN A 49 8.27 -2.99 3.63
C GLN A 49 8.40 -4.45 3.17
N LEU A 50 9.53 -4.78 2.53
CA LEU A 50 9.83 -6.12 2.02
C LEU A 50 9.65 -7.23 3.07
N GLN A 51 10.17 -7.02 4.28
CA GLN A 51 10.10 -8.03 5.35
C GLN A 51 8.67 -8.35 5.77
N VAL A 52 7.76 -7.35 5.68
CA VAL A 52 6.34 -7.55 5.93
C VAL A 52 5.68 -8.29 4.76
N VAL A 53 6.05 -7.95 3.52
CA VAL A 53 5.44 -8.53 2.32
C VAL A 53 5.80 -10.00 2.12
N LEU A 54 7.02 -10.42 2.44
CA LEU A 54 7.50 -11.79 2.19
C LEU A 54 6.55 -12.89 2.69
N PRO A 55 6.13 -12.93 3.98
CA PRO A 55 5.23 -13.96 4.46
C PRO A 55 3.80 -13.85 3.88
N TYR A 56 3.36 -12.63 3.52
CA TYR A 56 2.07 -12.44 2.86
C TYR A 56 2.09 -12.96 1.42
N TRP A 57 3.14 -12.66 0.69
CA TRP A 57 3.32 -13.14 -0.68
C TRP A 57 3.34 -14.66 -0.74
N GLN A 58 4.04 -15.33 0.17
CA GLN A 58 4.08 -16.80 0.24
C GLN A 58 2.71 -17.39 0.45
N ARG A 59 1.97 -16.94 1.49
CA ARG A 59 0.59 -17.41 1.76
C ARG A 59 -0.36 -17.12 0.60
N TRP A 60 -0.18 -15.96 -0.05
CA TRP A 60 -0.98 -15.60 -1.22
C TRP A 60 -0.74 -16.56 -2.39
N MET A 61 0.51 -16.86 -2.70
CA MET A 61 0.88 -17.77 -3.78
C MET A 61 0.46 -19.21 -3.52
N GLU A 62 0.37 -19.63 -2.25
CA GLU A 62 -0.19 -20.93 -1.84
C GLU A 62 -1.70 -20.98 -2.06
N ALA A 63 -2.42 -19.93 -1.68
CA ALA A 63 -3.87 -19.85 -1.79
C ALA A 63 -4.36 -19.57 -3.22
N PHE A 64 -3.67 -18.67 -3.91
CA PHE A 64 -3.98 -18.23 -5.28
C PHE A 64 -2.75 -18.38 -6.17
N PRO A 65 -2.39 -19.59 -6.62
CA PRO A 65 -1.16 -19.85 -7.35
C PRO A 65 -1.13 -19.28 -8.77
N THR A 66 -2.28 -18.88 -9.30
CA THR A 66 -2.43 -18.34 -10.67
C THR A 66 -3.39 -17.16 -10.70
N VAL A 67 -3.34 -16.36 -11.77
CA VAL A 67 -4.29 -15.28 -12.00
C VAL A 67 -5.73 -15.79 -12.06
N ASP A 68 -5.96 -16.98 -12.65
CA ASP A 68 -7.29 -17.57 -12.76
C ASP A 68 -7.82 -18.01 -11.39
N ALA A 69 -6.95 -18.55 -10.53
CA ALA A 69 -7.33 -18.90 -9.15
C ALA A 69 -7.73 -17.65 -8.34
N LEU A 70 -6.99 -16.55 -8.49
CA LEU A 70 -7.33 -15.29 -7.87
C LEU A 70 -8.63 -14.71 -8.43
N ALA A 71 -8.81 -14.74 -9.76
CA ALA A 71 -10.02 -14.22 -10.42
C ALA A 71 -11.30 -14.94 -10.00
N ALA A 72 -11.21 -16.26 -9.76
CA ALA A 72 -12.33 -17.11 -9.35
C ALA A 72 -12.61 -17.07 -7.83
N ALA A 73 -11.72 -16.47 -7.04
CA ALA A 73 -11.87 -16.41 -5.59
C ALA A 73 -13.02 -15.48 -5.17
N ASP A 74 -13.59 -15.73 -4.00
CA ASP A 74 -14.50 -14.80 -3.36
C ASP A 74 -13.74 -13.57 -2.82
N GLU A 75 -14.34 -12.38 -2.96
CA GLU A 75 -13.69 -11.13 -2.50
C GLU A 75 -13.34 -11.18 -1.00
N GLN A 76 -14.17 -11.80 -0.17
CA GLN A 76 -13.91 -11.91 1.27
C GLN A 76 -12.66 -12.78 1.55
N GLN A 77 -12.44 -13.85 0.78
CA GLN A 77 -11.24 -14.66 0.88
C GLN A 77 -9.98 -13.85 0.51
N VAL A 78 -10.08 -13.03 -0.54
CA VAL A 78 -9.00 -12.12 -0.96
C VAL A 78 -8.69 -11.11 0.13
N LEU A 79 -9.71 -10.49 0.73
CA LEU A 79 -9.53 -9.51 1.80
C LEU A 79 -8.98 -10.14 3.09
N LEU A 80 -9.39 -11.36 3.42
CA LEU A 80 -8.89 -12.09 4.59
C LEU A 80 -7.38 -12.37 4.48
N LEU A 81 -6.91 -12.83 3.31
CA LEU A 81 -5.47 -13.05 3.07
C LEU A 81 -4.67 -11.76 3.03
N TRP A 82 -5.31 -10.62 2.74
CA TRP A 82 -4.69 -9.29 2.75
C TRP A 82 -4.67 -8.64 4.14
N GLN A 83 -5.44 -9.17 5.08
CA GLN A 83 -5.60 -8.59 6.41
C GLN A 83 -4.26 -8.31 7.10
N GLY A 84 -4.06 -7.06 7.55
CA GLY A 84 -2.82 -6.60 8.17
C GLY A 84 -1.86 -5.86 7.23
N LEU A 85 -1.96 -5.99 5.90
CA LEU A 85 -1.16 -5.19 4.95
C LEU A 85 -1.63 -3.74 4.81
N GLY A 86 -2.87 -3.44 5.22
CA GLY A 86 -3.48 -2.12 5.08
C GLY A 86 -3.84 -1.77 3.62
N TYR A 87 -4.49 -0.61 3.44
CA TYR A 87 -4.91 -0.12 2.11
C TYR A 87 -5.64 -1.20 1.29
N TYR A 88 -6.74 -1.73 1.82
CA TYR A 88 -7.52 -2.84 1.26
C TYR A 88 -8.04 -2.59 -0.16
N SER A 89 -8.14 -1.32 -0.58
CA SER A 89 -8.44 -0.97 -1.97
C SER A 89 -7.43 -1.54 -2.96
N ARG A 90 -6.18 -1.83 -2.54
CA ARG A 90 -5.19 -2.52 -3.37
C ARG A 90 -5.62 -3.97 -3.64
N ALA A 91 -6.05 -4.69 -2.61
CA ALA A 91 -6.52 -6.07 -2.75
C ALA A 91 -7.73 -6.17 -3.69
N ARG A 92 -8.72 -5.27 -3.54
CA ARG A 92 -9.88 -5.23 -4.42
C ARG A 92 -9.52 -4.96 -5.86
N ARG A 93 -8.69 -3.93 -6.09
CA ARG A 93 -8.23 -3.58 -7.44
C ARG A 93 -7.40 -4.71 -8.05
N LEU A 94 -6.59 -5.40 -7.24
CA LEU A 94 -5.84 -6.58 -7.66
C LEU A 94 -6.78 -7.70 -8.10
N HIS A 95 -7.83 -7.99 -7.32
CA HIS A 95 -8.85 -8.98 -7.65
C HIS A 95 -9.62 -8.60 -8.93
N GLN A 96 -10.08 -7.35 -9.05
CA GLN A 96 -10.74 -6.85 -10.26
C GLN A 96 -9.84 -6.93 -11.50
N ALA A 97 -8.55 -6.61 -11.35
CA ALA A 97 -7.59 -6.75 -12.44
C ALA A 97 -7.34 -8.22 -12.82
N ALA A 98 -7.33 -9.14 -11.84
CA ALA A 98 -7.24 -10.58 -12.10
C ALA A 98 -8.44 -11.08 -12.92
N GLN A 99 -9.65 -10.63 -12.58
CA GLN A 99 -10.87 -10.96 -13.33
C GLN A 99 -10.82 -10.49 -14.79
N GLN A 100 -10.20 -9.31 -15.05
CA GLN A 100 -10.00 -8.81 -16.41
C GLN A 100 -8.92 -9.58 -17.18
N LEU A 101 -7.92 -10.11 -16.48
CA LEU A 101 -6.82 -10.88 -17.08
C LEU A 101 -7.13 -12.38 -17.22
N GLN A 102 -8.21 -12.87 -16.62
CA GLN A 102 -8.57 -14.29 -16.66
C GLN A 102 -8.71 -14.81 -18.08
N GLY A 103 -7.96 -15.87 -18.39
CA GLY A 103 -7.96 -16.46 -19.72
C GLY A 103 -7.32 -15.61 -20.82
N GLN A 104 -6.70 -14.46 -20.48
CA GLN A 104 -6.04 -13.59 -21.42
C GLN A 104 -4.51 -13.78 -21.37
N PRO A 105 -3.80 -13.54 -22.47
CA PRO A 105 -2.35 -13.45 -22.43
C PRO A 105 -1.90 -12.25 -21.62
N TRP A 106 -0.74 -12.35 -20.97
CA TRP A 106 -0.16 -11.24 -20.24
C TRP A 106 0.06 -10.00 -21.14
N PRO A 107 -0.36 -8.80 -20.70
CA PRO A 107 -0.11 -7.57 -21.45
C PRO A 107 1.39 -7.34 -21.69
N GLN A 108 1.75 -6.93 -22.91
CA GLN A 108 3.15 -6.72 -23.33
C GLN A 108 3.50 -5.24 -23.50
N ASP A 109 2.56 -4.35 -23.28
CA ASP A 109 2.73 -2.90 -23.44
C ASP A 109 2.22 -2.13 -22.21
N LEU A 110 2.66 -0.87 -22.12
CA LEU A 110 2.38 -0.01 -20.97
C LEU A 110 0.90 0.35 -20.88
N GLU A 111 0.24 0.61 -21.99
CA GLU A 111 -1.16 1.07 -22.03
C GLU A 111 -2.11 0.00 -21.51
N ALA A 112 -1.90 -1.24 -21.94
CA ALA A 112 -2.69 -2.37 -21.48
C ALA A 112 -2.54 -2.62 -19.96
N TRP A 113 -1.34 -2.46 -19.39
CA TRP A 113 -1.15 -2.51 -17.95
C TRP A 113 -1.81 -1.33 -17.21
N LEU A 114 -1.72 -0.12 -17.77
CA LEU A 114 -2.34 1.08 -17.16
C LEU A 114 -3.86 1.05 -17.18
N ALA A 115 -4.46 0.29 -18.09
CA ALA A 115 -5.91 0.09 -18.14
C ALA A 115 -6.44 -0.78 -16.98
N LEU A 116 -5.57 -1.56 -16.32
CA LEU A 116 -5.96 -2.44 -15.22
C LEU A 116 -6.14 -1.67 -13.90
N PRO A 117 -7.15 -2.03 -13.10
CA PRO A 117 -7.38 -1.40 -11.81
C PRO A 117 -6.16 -1.44 -10.89
N GLY A 118 -5.79 -0.30 -10.32
CA GLY A 118 -4.71 -0.19 -9.32
C GLY A 118 -3.30 -0.19 -9.88
N ILE A 119 -3.11 -0.24 -11.19
CA ILE A 119 -1.80 -0.22 -11.85
C ILE A 119 -1.44 1.20 -12.29
N GLY A 120 -0.44 1.78 -11.65
CA GLY A 120 0.15 3.04 -12.07
C GLY A 120 1.41 2.86 -12.94
N ARG A 121 1.90 3.95 -13.55
CA ARG A 121 3.05 3.94 -14.46
C ARG A 121 4.28 3.22 -13.88
N SER A 122 4.62 3.46 -12.61
CA SER A 122 5.78 2.82 -11.98
C SER A 122 5.58 1.31 -11.80
N THR A 123 4.38 0.89 -11.36
CA THR A 123 4.03 -0.53 -11.20
C THR A 123 4.04 -1.23 -12.56
N ALA A 124 3.41 -0.65 -13.58
CA ALA A 124 3.42 -1.19 -14.95
C ALA A 124 4.85 -1.32 -15.51
N GLY A 125 5.67 -0.27 -15.34
CA GLY A 125 7.08 -0.29 -15.77
C GLY A 125 7.90 -1.35 -15.02
N SER A 126 7.64 -1.55 -13.71
CA SER A 126 8.30 -2.60 -12.92
C SER A 126 7.92 -3.99 -13.40
N ILE A 127 6.64 -4.25 -13.63
CA ILE A 127 6.16 -5.54 -14.16
C ILE A 127 6.76 -5.82 -15.55
N LEU A 128 6.66 -4.84 -16.47
CA LEU A 128 7.17 -4.99 -17.84
C LEU A 128 8.67 -5.22 -17.88
N SER A 129 9.44 -4.52 -17.06
CA SER A 129 10.89 -4.75 -17.00
C SER A 129 11.24 -6.04 -16.29
N SER A 130 10.63 -6.34 -15.13
CA SER A 130 11.00 -7.50 -14.30
C SER A 130 10.55 -8.82 -14.92
N ALA A 131 9.32 -8.89 -15.46
CA ALA A 131 8.78 -10.11 -16.04
C ALA A 131 9.17 -10.32 -17.49
N PHE A 132 9.21 -9.26 -18.29
CA PHE A 132 9.33 -9.35 -19.75
C PHE A 132 10.60 -8.69 -20.33
N ASP A 133 11.47 -8.17 -19.45
CA ASP A 133 12.72 -7.49 -19.81
C ASP A 133 12.52 -6.32 -20.79
N ARG A 134 11.38 -5.64 -20.68
CA ARG A 134 11.04 -4.49 -21.51
C ARG A 134 11.67 -3.21 -20.97
N PRO A 135 12.18 -2.29 -21.81
CA PRO A 135 12.92 -1.11 -21.39
C PRO A 135 11.98 0.02 -20.91
N PHE A 136 11.24 -0.23 -19.84
CA PHE A 136 10.40 0.77 -19.17
C PHE A 136 11.04 1.22 -17.86
N ALA A 137 11.11 2.54 -17.67
CA ALA A 137 11.61 3.11 -16.45
C ALA A 137 10.60 3.00 -15.30
N ILE A 138 11.12 3.02 -14.08
CA ILE A 138 10.33 3.06 -12.85
C ILE A 138 10.63 4.32 -12.05
N LEU A 139 9.67 4.75 -11.25
CA LEU A 139 9.83 5.90 -10.35
C LEU A 139 9.04 5.67 -9.06
N ASP A 140 9.56 4.81 -8.19
CA ASP A 140 9.06 4.63 -6.83
C ASP A 140 9.69 5.62 -5.85
N GLY A 141 9.37 5.52 -4.56
CA GLY A 141 9.93 6.37 -3.52
C GLY A 141 11.45 6.22 -3.34
N ASN A 142 11.99 5.02 -3.57
CA ASN A 142 13.41 4.74 -3.48
C ASN A 142 14.16 5.38 -4.66
N VAL A 143 13.71 5.12 -5.88
CA VAL A 143 14.30 5.69 -7.09
C VAL A 143 14.25 7.20 -7.06
N LYS A 144 13.11 7.79 -6.66
CA LYS A 144 12.97 9.25 -6.53
C LYS A 144 13.97 9.85 -5.56
N ARG A 145 14.19 9.19 -4.41
CA ARG A 145 15.18 9.62 -3.40
C ARG A 145 16.60 9.52 -3.94
N VAL A 146 16.94 8.42 -4.59
CA VAL A 146 18.26 8.22 -5.19
C VAL A 146 18.54 9.29 -6.25
N LEU A 147 17.60 9.56 -7.16
CA LEU A 147 17.73 10.60 -8.18
C LEU A 147 17.83 12.00 -7.58
N ALA A 148 17.05 12.31 -6.54
CA ALA A 148 17.14 13.60 -5.86
C ALA A 148 18.52 13.85 -5.25
N ARG A 149 19.16 12.82 -4.67
CA ARG A 149 20.53 12.89 -4.17
C ARG A 149 21.56 12.99 -5.27
N LEU A 150 21.41 12.16 -6.31
CA LEU A 150 22.33 12.16 -7.45
C LEU A 150 22.45 13.56 -8.07
N THR A 151 21.35 14.31 -8.13
CA THR A 151 21.27 15.64 -8.74
C THR A 151 21.30 16.78 -7.75
N ALA A 152 21.36 16.54 -6.43
CA ALA A 152 21.17 17.54 -5.37
C ALA A 152 19.94 18.42 -5.63
N PHE A 153 18.79 17.82 -5.93
CA PHE A 153 17.60 18.57 -6.35
C PHE A 153 16.98 19.34 -5.18
N GLU A 154 16.99 20.67 -5.26
CA GLU A 154 16.70 21.60 -4.15
C GLU A 154 15.21 21.84 -3.88
N GLN A 155 14.31 21.15 -4.58
CA GLN A 155 12.87 21.29 -4.39
C GLN A 155 12.22 19.95 -4.00
N PRO A 156 11.02 19.97 -3.37
CA PRO A 156 10.32 18.74 -3.03
C PRO A 156 9.98 17.91 -4.28
N PRO A 157 10.47 16.66 -4.41
CA PRO A 157 10.25 15.85 -5.60
C PRO A 157 8.78 15.53 -5.89
N ALA A 158 7.91 15.61 -4.89
CA ALA A 158 6.48 15.38 -5.06
C ALA A 158 5.83 16.34 -6.07
N ARG A 159 6.33 17.59 -6.15
CA ARG A 159 5.84 18.62 -7.07
C ARG A 159 6.50 18.59 -8.44
N HIS A 160 7.55 17.80 -8.61
CA HIS A 160 8.38 17.75 -9.81
C HIS A 160 8.45 16.33 -10.42
N SER A 161 7.33 15.62 -10.38
CA SER A 161 7.27 14.22 -10.81
C SER A 161 7.69 14.04 -12.27
N ALA A 162 7.32 14.95 -13.18
CA ALA A 162 7.72 14.91 -14.58
C ALA A 162 9.24 14.94 -14.75
N HIS A 163 9.93 15.86 -14.06
CA HIS A 163 11.40 15.96 -14.09
C HIS A 163 12.07 14.64 -13.64
N PHE A 164 11.54 14.00 -12.58
CA PHE A 164 12.10 12.73 -12.10
C PHE A 164 11.80 11.56 -13.05
N TRP A 165 10.66 11.58 -13.74
CA TRP A 165 10.39 10.63 -14.79
C TRP A 165 11.37 10.77 -15.95
N ASP A 166 11.63 11.99 -16.41
CA ASP A 166 12.60 12.26 -17.47
C ASP A 166 14.01 11.78 -17.09
N LEU A 167 14.44 12.05 -15.85
CA LEU A 167 15.71 11.54 -15.32
C LEU A 167 15.74 10.01 -15.27
N SER A 168 14.65 9.38 -14.84
CA SER A 168 14.57 7.93 -14.75
C SER A 168 14.62 7.25 -16.12
N GLU A 169 13.99 7.85 -17.13
CA GLU A 169 14.02 7.41 -18.53
C GLU A 169 15.41 7.56 -19.16
N GLN A 170 16.06 8.72 -18.94
CA GLN A 170 17.39 9.00 -19.47
C GLN A 170 18.47 8.06 -18.91
N LEU A 171 18.32 7.67 -17.63
CA LEU A 171 19.28 6.78 -16.96
C LEU A 171 18.99 5.29 -17.18
N LEU A 172 17.88 4.93 -17.84
CA LEU A 172 17.52 3.53 -18.02
C LEU A 172 18.55 2.81 -18.89
N ASP A 173 19.13 1.73 -18.39
CA ASP A 173 19.86 0.78 -19.21
C ASP A 173 18.89 -0.05 -20.06
N ARG A 174 18.95 0.14 -21.38
CA ARG A 174 18.01 -0.52 -22.31
C ARG A 174 18.45 -1.94 -22.72
N GLN A 175 19.67 -2.34 -22.36
CA GLN A 175 20.19 -3.69 -22.61
C GLN A 175 19.87 -4.63 -21.44
N ARG A 176 19.86 -4.10 -20.19
CA ARG A 176 19.57 -4.83 -18.97
C ARG A 176 18.48 -4.11 -18.14
N PRO A 177 17.29 -3.83 -18.70
CA PRO A 177 16.30 -2.97 -18.04
C PRO A 177 15.75 -3.57 -16.73
N ARG A 178 15.58 -4.91 -16.69
CA ARG A 178 15.20 -5.65 -15.48
C ARG A 178 16.22 -5.40 -14.36
N ASP A 179 17.45 -5.74 -14.62
CA ASP A 179 18.52 -5.68 -13.64
C ASP A 179 18.73 -4.24 -13.16
N PHE A 180 18.72 -3.29 -14.10
CA PHE A 180 18.91 -1.89 -13.79
C PHE A 180 17.80 -1.30 -12.91
N ASN A 181 16.54 -1.62 -13.17
CA ASN A 181 15.42 -1.19 -12.33
C ASN A 181 15.50 -1.83 -10.94
N GLN A 182 15.78 -3.13 -10.85
CA GLN A 182 16.00 -3.82 -9.58
C GLN A 182 17.19 -3.24 -8.82
N ALA A 183 18.28 -2.94 -9.50
CA ALA A 183 19.47 -2.33 -8.91
C ALA A 183 19.17 -0.95 -8.29
N ARG A 184 18.39 -0.10 -8.97
CA ARG A 184 17.98 1.21 -8.44
C ARG A 184 17.10 1.09 -7.19
N MET A 185 16.17 0.14 -7.19
CA MET A 185 15.32 -0.13 -6.02
C MET A 185 16.17 -0.65 -4.85
N ASP A 186 17.07 -1.59 -5.12
CA ASP A 186 17.98 -2.16 -4.12
C ASP A 186 18.93 -1.09 -3.55
N LEU A 187 19.55 -0.26 -4.42
CA LEU A 187 20.38 0.87 -4.00
C LEU A 187 19.63 1.80 -3.04
N GLY A 188 18.39 2.14 -3.38
CA GLY A 188 17.55 2.96 -2.51
C GLY A 188 17.19 2.28 -1.19
N ALA A 189 16.93 0.99 -1.22
CA ALA A 189 16.50 0.24 -0.03
C ALA A 189 17.65 -0.08 0.93
N THR A 190 18.89 -0.26 0.44
CA THR A 190 20.02 -0.77 1.23
C THR A 190 21.10 0.26 1.53
N LEU A 191 21.48 1.09 0.58
CA LEU A 191 22.57 2.08 0.75
C LEU A 191 22.05 3.51 0.81
N SER A 192 21.24 3.94 -0.16
CA SER A 192 20.70 5.31 -0.17
C SER A 192 19.40 5.39 0.63
N THR A 193 19.42 4.92 1.87
CA THR A 193 18.29 4.88 2.81
C THR A 193 17.79 6.29 3.18
N PRO A 194 16.54 6.45 3.69
CA PRO A 194 16.00 7.77 4.06
C PRO A 194 16.79 8.52 5.14
N ARG A 195 17.41 7.77 6.03
CA ARG A 195 18.27 8.29 7.12
C ARG A 195 19.62 7.58 7.02
N GLN A 196 20.70 8.31 7.30
CA GLN A 196 22.07 7.76 7.34
C GLN A 196 22.43 6.93 6.08
N PRO A 197 22.45 7.54 4.86
CA PRO A 197 22.84 6.83 3.66
C PRO A 197 24.31 6.39 3.74
N ASP A 198 24.58 5.14 3.36
CA ASP A 198 25.93 4.58 3.30
C ASP A 198 26.63 5.01 2.00
N CYS A 199 26.98 6.29 1.94
CA CYS A 199 27.60 6.89 0.76
C CYS A 199 28.97 6.30 0.42
N PRO A 200 29.84 5.90 1.37
CA PRO A 200 31.14 5.26 1.06
C PRO A 200 31.01 3.99 0.22
N ARG A 201 29.93 3.22 0.38
CA ARG A 201 29.68 1.98 -0.36
C ARG A 201 28.81 2.19 -1.61
N CYS A 202 28.32 3.41 -1.85
CA CYS A 202 27.42 3.71 -2.97
C CYS A 202 28.19 3.69 -4.31
N PRO A 203 27.73 2.89 -5.31
CA PRO A 203 28.38 2.83 -6.62
C PRO A 203 28.36 4.17 -7.36
N TRP A 204 27.45 5.06 -7.02
CA TRP A 204 27.32 6.39 -7.63
C TRP A 204 27.97 7.52 -6.80
N GLN A 205 28.76 7.20 -5.76
CA GLN A 205 29.36 8.19 -4.86
C GLN A 205 30.08 9.30 -5.60
N SER A 206 30.99 8.95 -6.54
CA SER A 206 31.83 9.91 -7.29
C SER A 206 31.04 10.81 -8.26
N HIS A 207 29.79 10.44 -8.55
CA HIS A 207 28.90 11.19 -9.45
C HIS A 207 27.74 11.87 -8.71
N CYS A 208 27.65 11.69 -7.39
CA CYS A 208 26.54 12.17 -6.59
C CYS A 208 26.75 13.60 -6.14
N ALA A 209 25.93 14.54 -6.66
CA ALA A 209 26.03 15.95 -6.32
C ALA A 209 25.75 16.22 -4.82
N ALA A 210 24.80 15.51 -4.21
CA ALA A 210 24.52 15.66 -2.77
C ALA A 210 25.69 15.19 -1.89
N TYR A 211 26.41 14.14 -2.31
CA TYR A 211 27.62 13.69 -1.62
C TYR A 211 28.76 14.70 -1.79
N ALA A 212 28.97 15.19 -3.00
CA ALA A 212 29.99 16.23 -3.27
C ALA A 212 29.73 17.51 -2.47
N ALA A 213 28.47 17.86 -2.23
CA ALA A 213 28.07 18.98 -1.39
C ALA A 213 28.16 18.69 0.14
N GLY A 214 28.55 17.47 0.54
CA GLY A 214 28.66 17.07 1.95
C GLY A 214 27.31 16.97 2.69
N SER A 215 26.18 16.93 1.97
CA SER A 215 24.84 17.03 2.57
C SER A 215 23.81 16.03 2.02
N PRO A 216 24.14 14.73 1.87
CA PRO A 216 23.23 13.76 1.27
C PRO A 216 21.92 13.54 2.05
N GLU A 217 21.93 13.81 3.36
CA GLU A 217 20.75 13.66 4.23
C GLU A 217 19.72 14.79 4.05
N GLN A 218 20.12 15.94 3.47
CA GLN A 218 19.20 17.02 3.16
C GLN A 218 18.29 16.70 1.96
N PHE A 219 18.66 15.68 1.18
CA PHE A 219 17.90 15.25 0.00
C PHE A 219 17.22 13.87 0.20
N PRO A 220 16.00 13.69 -0.31
CA PRO A 220 15.18 14.70 -0.99
C PRO A 220 14.70 15.82 -0.03
N VAL A 221 14.58 17.03 -0.54
CA VAL A 221 13.94 18.13 0.19
C VAL A 221 12.51 17.73 0.51
N LYS A 222 12.12 17.88 1.77
CA LYS A 222 10.78 17.53 2.24
C LYS A 222 9.86 18.74 2.15
N GLU A 223 8.59 18.49 1.83
CA GLU A 223 7.57 19.50 2.08
C GLU A 223 7.43 19.74 3.58
N SER A 224 7.17 20.99 3.95
CA SER A 224 6.81 21.29 5.34
C SER A 224 5.54 20.49 5.70
N PRO A 225 5.56 19.72 6.78
CA PRO A 225 4.40 18.95 7.17
C PRO A 225 3.22 19.90 7.47
N LYS A 226 2.10 19.70 6.80
CA LYS A 226 0.85 20.37 7.17
C LYS A 226 0.33 19.74 8.46
N PRO A 227 -0.21 20.52 9.40
CA PRO A 227 -0.89 19.98 10.56
C PRO A 227 -1.99 19.01 10.09
N LEU A 228 -1.95 17.77 10.56
CA LEU A 228 -3.00 16.81 10.25
C LEU A 228 -4.21 17.09 11.15
N PRO A 229 -5.41 17.28 10.61
CA PRO A 229 -6.60 17.45 11.41
C PRO A 229 -6.85 16.20 12.26
N LEU A 230 -7.12 16.42 13.54
CA LEU A 230 -7.58 15.37 14.45
C LEU A 230 -9.11 15.27 14.33
N GLN A 231 -9.60 14.07 14.06
CA GLN A 231 -11.01 13.74 14.08
C GLN A 231 -11.25 12.73 15.21
N VAL A 232 -12.22 12.99 16.05
CA VAL A 232 -12.66 12.05 17.09
C VAL A 232 -13.83 11.23 16.54
N ILE A 233 -13.78 9.93 16.77
CA ILE A 233 -14.76 8.95 16.31
C ILE A 233 -15.32 8.25 17.55
N GLY A 234 -16.62 8.34 17.76
CA GLY A 234 -17.34 7.57 18.77
C GLY A 234 -17.71 6.21 18.19
N VAL A 235 -17.39 5.13 18.90
CA VAL A 235 -17.70 3.75 18.48
C VAL A 235 -18.48 3.05 19.59
N GLY A 236 -19.58 2.38 19.22
CA GLY A 236 -20.39 1.60 20.13
C GLY A 236 -20.19 0.09 19.96
N VAL A 237 -19.76 -0.58 21.03
CA VAL A 237 -19.85 -2.05 21.14
C VAL A 237 -21.20 -2.35 21.79
N VAL A 238 -22.19 -2.65 20.98
CA VAL A 238 -23.58 -2.85 21.42
C VAL A 238 -23.79 -4.31 21.76
N LEU A 239 -24.24 -4.59 22.99
CA LEU A 239 -24.59 -5.91 23.48
C LEU A 239 -26.11 -6.07 23.59
N ASN A 240 -26.63 -7.20 23.14
CA ASN A 240 -28.00 -7.63 23.41
C ASN A 240 -28.06 -8.53 24.64
N GLU A 241 -29.29 -8.91 25.06
CA GLU A 241 -29.52 -9.78 26.23
C GLU A 241 -28.91 -11.18 26.08
N ALA A 242 -28.65 -11.66 24.83
CA ALA A 242 -28.01 -12.93 24.57
C ALA A 242 -26.48 -12.86 24.66
N GLY A 243 -25.91 -11.68 24.89
CA GLY A 243 -24.45 -11.47 24.91
C GLY A 243 -23.81 -11.43 23.54
N GLU A 244 -24.58 -11.26 22.47
CA GLU A 244 -24.08 -11.01 21.13
C GLU A 244 -23.73 -9.55 20.95
N VAL A 245 -22.73 -9.27 20.11
CA VAL A 245 -22.32 -7.92 19.71
C VAL A 245 -22.83 -7.58 18.32
N LEU A 246 -23.23 -6.32 18.14
CA LEU A 246 -23.67 -5.80 16.86
C LEU A 246 -22.48 -5.36 16.04
N ILE A 247 -22.42 -5.84 14.79
CA ILE A 247 -21.46 -5.40 13.80
C ILE A 247 -22.17 -5.03 12.49
N ASP A 248 -21.59 -4.09 11.76
CA ASP A 248 -22.08 -3.71 10.45
C ASP A 248 -20.97 -3.81 9.38
N GLN A 249 -21.37 -4.00 8.13
CA GLN A 249 -20.46 -4.12 6.99
C GLN A 249 -20.43 -2.81 6.22
N ARG A 250 -19.27 -2.17 6.19
CA ARG A 250 -19.06 -0.92 5.44
C ARG A 250 -19.46 -1.07 3.97
N LEU A 251 -19.95 0.03 3.38
CA LEU A 251 -20.14 0.10 1.92
C LEU A 251 -18.83 -0.21 1.20
N ASN A 252 -18.90 -0.79 0.00
CA ASN A 252 -17.71 -1.16 -0.78
C ASN A 252 -16.85 0.04 -1.15
N GLU A 253 -17.46 1.22 -1.25
CA GLU A 253 -16.77 2.46 -1.54
C GLU A 253 -16.15 3.07 -0.28
N GLY A 254 -15.01 3.75 -0.43
CA GLY A 254 -14.36 4.47 0.66
C GLY A 254 -13.27 3.70 1.39
N LEU A 255 -12.87 4.23 2.54
CA LEU A 255 -11.81 3.67 3.39
C LEU A 255 -12.29 2.40 4.08
N LEU A 256 -11.54 1.30 3.96
CA LEU A 256 -11.87 0.00 4.58
C LEU A 256 -13.23 -0.57 4.14
N GLY A 257 -13.75 -0.16 2.98
CA GLY A 257 -15.04 -0.62 2.46
C GLY A 257 -15.16 -2.16 2.44
N GLY A 258 -16.37 -2.72 2.64
CA GLY A 258 -16.68 -4.15 2.70
C GLY A 258 -16.12 -4.92 3.90
N LEU A 259 -15.36 -4.27 4.80
CA LEU A 259 -14.98 -4.86 6.07
C LEU A 259 -16.09 -4.71 7.09
N TRP A 260 -16.10 -5.62 8.06
CA TRP A 260 -16.96 -5.55 9.23
C TRP A 260 -16.34 -4.65 10.29
N GLU A 261 -17.17 -3.87 10.97
CA GLU A 261 -16.74 -2.98 12.04
C GLU A 261 -17.79 -2.92 13.16
N PHE A 262 -17.39 -2.35 14.28
CA PHE A 262 -18.36 -1.87 15.27
C PHE A 262 -18.91 -0.52 14.80
N PRO A 263 -20.22 -0.29 14.86
CA PRO A 263 -20.85 0.92 14.37
C PRO A 263 -20.41 2.17 15.14
N GLY A 264 -20.44 3.31 14.47
CA GLY A 264 -20.10 4.60 15.04
C GLY A 264 -19.58 5.60 14.03
N GLY A 265 -19.44 6.85 14.44
CA GLY A 265 -19.12 7.92 13.54
C GLY A 265 -18.41 9.11 14.14
N LYS A 266 -18.37 10.21 13.40
CA LYS A 266 -17.63 11.41 13.77
C LYS A 266 -18.34 12.19 14.85
N GLN A 267 -17.56 12.64 15.86
CA GLN A 267 -18.01 13.63 16.82
C GLN A 267 -18.24 14.98 16.13
N GLU A 268 -19.41 15.56 16.32
CA GLU A 268 -19.74 16.89 15.85
C GLU A 268 -19.23 17.99 16.81
N PRO A 269 -19.02 19.22 16.33
CA PRO A 269 -18.56 20.32 17.17
C PRO A 269 -19.53 20.62 18.34
N GLY A 270 -19.04 20.51 19.56
CA GLY A 270 -19.83 20.79 20.77
C GLY A 270 -20.66 19.60 21.28
N GLU A 271 -20.53 18.44 20.66
CA GLU A 271 -21.19 17.21 21.07
C GLU A 271 -20.30 16.43 22.06
N ASP A 272 -20.90 15.81 23.06
CA ASP A 272 -20.20 14.85 23.92
C ASP A 272 -20.05 13.51 23.18
N ILE A 273 -19.00 12.76 23.49
CA ILE A 273 -18.68 11.54 22.74
C ILE A 273 -19.73 10.44 22.91
N GLU A 274 -20.34 10.36 24.07
CA GLU A 274 -21.46 9.45 24.37
C GLU A 274 -22.69 9.82 23.53
N ALA A 275 -22.99 11.10 23.39
CA ALA A 275 -24.07 11.60 22.53
C ALA A 275 -23.79 11.27 21.06
N THR A 276 -22.52 11.39 20.62
CA THR A 276 -22.09 10.96 19.28
C THR A 276 -22.44 9.49 19.03
N VAL A 277 -22.08 8.62 19.97
CA VAL A 277 -22.35 7.17 19.82
C VAL A 277 -23.84 6.91 19.68
N VAL A 278 -24.67 7.49 20.56
CA VAL A 278 -26.14 7.31 20.51
C VAL A 278 -26.71 7.82 19.19
N ARG A 279 -26.33 9.03 18.75
CA ARG A 279 -26.79 9.63 17.48
C ARG A 279 -26.41 8.79 16.27
N GLU A 280 -25.14 8.40 16.15
CA GLU A 280 -24.65 7.63 14.99
C GLU A 280 -25.33 6.25 14.92
N LEU A 281 -25.50 5.54 16.04
CA LEU A 281 -26.20 4.26 16.05
C LEU A 281 -27.67 4.39 15.67
N HIS A 282 -28.31 5.48 16.09
CA HIS A 282 -29.67 5.77 15.68
C HIS A 282 -29.78 6.09 14.16
N GLU A 283 -28.88 6.95 13.65
CA GLU A 283 -28.88 7.39 12.26
C GLU A 283 -28.48 6.26 11.30
N GLU A 284 -27.49 5.46 11.64
CA GLU A 284 -26.94 4.43 10.75
C GLU A 284 -27.66 3.08 10.84
N LEU A 285 -28.24 2.76 12.02
CA LEU A 285 -28.79 1.44 12.28
C LEU A 285 -30.24 1.45 12.80
N ALA A 286 -30.84 2.59 13.06
CA ALA A 286 -32.20 2.75 13.59
C ALA A 286 -32.42 2.03 14.93
N ILE A 287 -31.43 2.02 15.82
CA ILE A 287 -31.51 1.44 17.16
C ILE A 287 -31.34 2.50 18.25
N GLU A 288 -31.93 2.22 19.41
CA GLU A 288 -31.71 2.99 20.64
C GLU A 288 -30.77 2.22 21.56
N VAL A 289 -29.76 2.91 22.07
CA VAL A 289 -28.75 2.32 22.96
C VAL A 289 -28.55 3.15 24.23
N GLU A 290 -28.14 2.51 25.30
CA GLU A 290 -27.63 3.14 26.49
C GLU A 290 -26.11 2.98 26.56
N VAL A 291 -25.38 4.09 26.55
CA VAL A 291 -23.92 4.07 26.74
C VAL A 291 -23.62 3.80 28.21
N THR A 292 -22.86 2.73 28.48
CA THR A 292 -22.62 2.28 29.85
C THR A 292 -21.25 2.68 30.38
N GLU A 293 -20.17 2.22 29.71
CA GLU A 293 -18.81 2.48 30.17
C GLU A 293 -17.84 2.64 29.01
N PRO A 294 -16.78 3.45 29.18
CA PRO A 294 -15.71 3.52 28.19
C PRO A 294 -14.87 2.24 28.21
N LEU A 295 -14.59 1.66 27.01
CA LEU A 295 -13.75 0.48 26.87
C LEU A 295 -12.30 0.83 26.60
N ILE A 296 -12.04 1.62 25.55
CA ILE A 296 -10.69 1.96 25.12
C ILE A 296 -10.68 3.23 24.26
N SER A 297 -9.56 3.96 24.29
CA SER A 297 -9.27 5.01 23.32
C SER A 297 -8.03 4.65 22.51
N LEU A 298 -8.12 4.76 21.18
CA LEU A 298 -7.07 4.41 20.23
C LEU A 298 -6.77 5.59 19.31
N ASP A 299 -5.51 5.96 19.21
CA ASP A 299 -5.06 6.96 18.23
C ASP A 299 -4.48 6.27 16.98
N HIS A 300 -4.95 6.66 15.82
CA HIS A 300 -4.45 6.18 14.55
C HIS A 300 -4.15 7.34 13.60
N ALA A 301 -2.96 7.33 12.97
CA ALA A 301 -2.54 8.37 12.04
C ALA A 301 -2.50 7.84 10.61
N TYR A 302 -3.31 8.42 9.75
CA TYR A 302 -3.21 8.29 8.29
C TYR A 302 -2.30 9.38 7.72
N SER A 303 -1.92 9.25 6.46
CA SER A 303 -1.09 10.25 5.76
C SER A 303 -1.73 11.64 5.66
N HIS A 304 -3.05 11.76 5.80
CA HIS A 304 -3.83 12.97 5.59
C HIS A 304 -4.69 13.40 6.79
N LYS A 305 -4.81 12.58 7.84
CA LYS A 305 -5.58 12.86 9.06
C LYS A 305 -5.14 11.99 10.23
N ARG A 306 -5.44 12.45 11.45
CA ARG A 306 -5.33 11.67 12.66
C ARG A 306 -6.74 11.34 13.14
N LEU A 307 -6.96 10.08 13.54
CA LEU A 307 -8.22 9.64 14.13
C LEU A 307 -7.96 9.26 15.57
N ARG A 308 -8.86 9.66 16.45
CA ARG A 308 -8.99 9.15 17.82
C ARG A 308 -10.32 8.41 17.91
N PHE A 309 -10.26 7.11 18.08
CA PHE A 309 -11.41 6.28 18.33
C PHE A 309 -11.64 6.25 19.84
N VAL A 310 -12.85 6.58 20.28
CA VAL A 310 -13.29 6.45 21.67
C VAL A 310 -14.41 5.41 21.68
N VAL A 311 -14.11 4.24 22.23
CA VAL A 311 -14.99 3.08 22.18
C VAL A 311 -15.73 2.94 23.50
N HIS A 312 -17.03 2.80 23.41
CA HIS A 312 -17.90 2.59 24.55
C HIS A 312 -18.64 1.27 24.47
N LEU A 313 -18.86 0.65 25.61
CA LEU A 313 -19.83 -0.43 25.77
C LEU A 313 -21.22 0.18 25.80
N CYS A 314 -22.14 -0.44 25.06
CA CYS A 314 -23.53 0.02 24.97
C CYS A 314 -24.50 -1.15 25.18
N GLY A 315 -25.55 -0.92 25.98
CA GLY A 315 -26.68 -1.82 26.05
C GLY A 315 -27.69 -1.52 24.94
N TRP A 316 -28.14 -2.54 24.21
CA TRP A 316 -29.26 -2.40 23.29
C TRP A 316 -30.56 -2.20 24.06
N VAL A 317 -31.28 -1.12 23.74
CA VAL A 317 -32.55 -0.76 24.43
C VAL A 317 -33.74 -1.13 23.57
N SER A 318 -33.75 -0.71 22.29
CA SER A 318 -34.86 -0.97 21.38
C SER A 318 -34.49 -0.72 19.94
N GLY A 319 -35.38 -1.07 19.02
CA GLY A 319 -35.19 -0.94 17.55
C GLY A 319 -34.67 -2.23 16.94
N GLU A 320 -35.09 -2.51 15.71
CA GLU A 320 -34.54 -3.61 14.91
C GLU A 320 -33.39 -3.06 14.07
N PRO A 321 -32.14 -3.56 14.22
CA PRO A 321 -31.02 -3.04 13.49
C PRO A 321 -31.21 -3.11 11.96
N LYS A 322 -31.05 -1.98 11.27
CA LYS A 322 -31.18 -1.86 9.81
C LYS A 322 -29.93 -1.22 9.23
N PRO A 323 -29.36 -1.74 8.14
CA PRO A 323 -28.18 -1.17 7.51
C PRO A 323 -28.57 0.07 6.69
N LEU A 324 -28.77 1.23 7.33
CA LEU A 324 -29.15 2.48 6.65
C LEU A 324 -27.94 3.15 5.96
N ALA A 325 -26.75 2.99 6.52
CA ALA A 325 -25.49 3.55 5.99
C ALA A 325 -24.43 2.47 5.67
N SER A 326 -24.78 1.19 5.77
CA SER A 326 -23.89 0.05 5.56
C SER A 326 -24.51 -0.98 4.61
N GLN A 327 -23.79 -2.05 4.26
CA GLN A 327 -24.32 -3.11 3.38
C GLN A 327 -25.20 -4.10 4.14
N GLN A 328 -24.77 -4.45 5.35
CA GLN A 328 -25.41 -5.45 6.19
C GLN A 328 -25.15 -5.12 7.65
N VAL A 329 -26.00 -5.62 8.50
CA VAL A 329 -25.86 -5.59 9.96
C VAL A 329 -26.20 -6.96 10.52
N ARG A 330 -25.49 -7.39 11.57
CA ARG A 330 -25.78 -8.66 12.24
C ARG A 330 -25.29 -8.68 13.67
N TRP A 331 -25.97 -9.51 14.47
CA TRP A 331 -25.53 -9.92 15.78
C TRP A 331 -24.60 -11.12 15.65
N VAL A 332 -23.50 -11.12 16.39
CA VAL A 332 -22.52 -12.21 16.41
C VAL A 332 -22.02 -12.45 17.82
N MET A 333 -21.68 -13.69 18.12
CA MET A 333 -20.99 -13.97 19.39
C MET A 333 -19.58 -13.37 19.37
N PRO A 334 -19.07 -12.82 20.49
CA PRO A 334 -17.73 -12.27 20.56
C PRO A 334 -16.61 -13.23 20.12
N GLY A 335 -16.84 -14.55 20.24
CA GLY A 335 -15.89 -15.57 19.80
C GLY A 335 -15.85 -15.80 18.28
N ASP A 336 -16.77 -15.21 17.53
CA ASP A 336 -16.92 -15.35 16.09
C ASP A 336 -16.43 -14.09 15.32
N LEU A 337 -15.82 -13.13 16.03
CA LEU A 337 -15.26 -11.88 15.50
C LEU A 337 -13.95 -12.09 14.74
#